data_76ee9f18f3b205ebe0d4bcc33fad71fc
#
_entry.id   76ee9f18f3b205ebe0d4bcc33fad71fc
#
_cell.length_a   1.000
_cell.length_b   1.000
_cell.length_c   1.000
_cell.angle_alpha   90.00
_cell.angle_beta   90.00
_cell.angle_gamma   90.00
#
_symmetry.space_group_name_H-M   'P 1'
#
loop_
_entity.id
_entity.type
_entity.pdbx_description
1 polymer ?
#
loop_
_entity_poly.entity_id
_entity_poly.type
_entity_poly.pdbx_seq_one_letter_code
_entity_poly.pdbx_strand_id
1 'polypeptide(L)'
;MRLRKRKWVDPLINSDKEFIINNTFDYDNFILEIGMGMGDCIIESASLNPNEMYIGLEKDRTCVGKVIRRLQSENIENLKILLADATNLNELVKDNTVNHLYLHFSDPWPKKHHHKRRLTYPSYLKMYERILKSDGLLTFKTDNVDLFNDTLEYIKESNFEVVELDRDYHKVKREEPLTAYENKFKDQGIHINYLLLRKQ
;
A
#
# COMPACT_ATOMS: atom_id res chain seq x y z
N MET A 1 -3.79 12.15 10.57
CA MET A 1 -4.69 12.30 11.76
C MET A 1 -4.59 11.02 12.59
N ARG A 2 -4.21 11.08 13.87
CA ARG A 2 -4.09 9.89 14.71
C ARG A 2 -5.49 9.44 15.15
N LEU A 3 -5.92 8.24 14.78
CA LEU A 3 -7.20 7.68 15.19
C LEU A 3 -7.24 7.43 16.72
N ARG A 4 -8.41 7.69 17.33
CA ARG A 4 -8.60 7.46 18.76
C ARG A 4 -8.57 5.96 19.03
N LYS A 5 -7.71 5.50 19.99
CA LYS A 5 -7.66 4.10 20.43
C LYS A 5 -9.06 3.62 20.86
N ARG A 6 -9.52 2.50 20.31
CA ARG A 6 -10.81 1.88 20.62
C ARG A 6 -10.61 0.64 21.46
N LYS A 7 -11.36 0.49 22.56
CA LYS A 7 -11.23 -0.62 23.52
C LYS A 7 -11.43 -2.01 22.91
N TRP A 8 -12.21 -2.12 21.83
CA TRP A 8 -12.52 -3.38 21.17
C TRP A 8 -11.42 -3.89 20.22
N VAL A 9 -10.46 -3.06 19.83
CA VAL A 9 -9.45 -3.36 18.81
C VAL A 9 -8.45 -4.41 19.28
N ASP A 10 -7.84 -4.20 20.45
CA ASP A 10 -6.81 -5.11 20.95
C ASP A 10 -7.35 -6.53 21.23
N PRO A 11 -8.53 -6.73 21.84
CA PRO A 11 -9.14 -8.05 21.96
C PRO A 11 -9.37 -8.73 20.59
N LEU A 12 -9.90 -8.00 19.60
CA LEU A 12 -10.15 -8.52 18.27
C LEU A 12 -8.87 -8.98 17.57
N ILE A 13 -7.83 -8.14 17.56
CA ILE A 13 -6.53 -8.48 16.97
C ILE A 13 -5.92 -9.73 17.62
N ASN A 14 -6.15 -9.93 18.92
CA ASN A 14 -5.62 -11.08 19.64
C ASN A 14 -6.43 -12.37 19.43
N SER A 15 -7.74 -12.27 19.17
CA SER A 15 -8.60 -13.42 18.87
C SER A 15 -8.44 -13.93 17.44
N ASP A 16 -8.28 -13.01 16.49
CA ASP A 16 -8.34 -13.30 15.05
C ASP A 16 -6.94 -13.34 14.41
N LYS A 17 -6.06 -14.12 15.01
CA LYS A 17 -4.67 -14.27 14.57
C LYS A 17 -4.50 -14.86 13.18
N GLU A 18 -5.51 -15.53 12.66
CA GLU A 18 -5.51 -16.13 11.33
C GLU A 18 -5.38 -15.10 10.19
N PHE A 19 -5.86 -13.86 10.43
CA PHE A 19 -5.71 -12.77 9.47
C PHE A 19 -4.39 -12.04 9.61
N ILE A 20 -3.65 -12.23 10.70
CA ILE A 20 -2.48 -11.41 11.04
C ILE A 20 -1.19 -12.21 10.91
N ILE A 21 -0.28 -11.65 10.13
CA ILE A 21 1.09 -12.12 10.05
C ILE A 21 1.91 -11.43 11.14
N ASN A 22 2.48 -12.19 12.06
CA ASN A 22 3.23 -11.64 13.21
C ASN A 22 4.75 -11.80 13.10
N ASN A 23 5.23 -12.63 12.13
CA ASN A 23 6.64 -12.95 11.94
C ASN A 23 6.99 -12.95 10.45
N THR A 24 8.23 -13.22 10.11
CA THR A 24 8.62 -13.57 8.73
C THR A 24 7.73 -14.70 8.22
N PHE A 25 7.21 -14.54 7.04
CA PHE A 25 6.26 -15.46 6.41
C PHE A 25 6.83 -16.01 5.09
N ASP A 26 6.35 -17.18 4.69
CA ASP A 26 6.81 -17.91 3.52
C ASP A 26 5.85 -17.79 2.32
N TYR A 27 5.26 -16.63 2.13
CA TYR A 27 4.52 -16.36 0.88
C TYR A 27 5.49 -15.91 -0.19
N ASP A 28 5.51 -16.64 -1.29
CA ASP A 28 6.09 -16.20 -2.55
C ASP A 28 4.95 -15.80 -3.49
N ASN A 29 5.13 -14.80 -4.30
CA ASN A 29 4.12 -14.32 -5.26
C ASN A 29 2.87 -13.71 -4.60
N PHE A 30 3.02 -12.58 -3.98
CA PHE A 30 1.89 -11.83 -3.42
C PHE A 30 1.92 -10.36 -3.84
N ILE A 31 0.78 -9.72 -3.67
CA ILE A 31 0.58 -8.29 -3.86
C ILE A 31 0.62 -7.62 -2.49
N LEU A 32 1.41 -6.55 -2.36
CA LEU A 32 1.60 -5.81 -1.09
C LEU A 32 1.04 -4.40 -1.19
N GLU A 33 0.12 -4.02 -0.32
CA GLU A 33 -0.25 -2.62 -0.12
C GLU A 33 0.35 -2.08 1.18
N ILE A 34 1.13 -0.99 1.09
CA ILE A 34 1.75 -0.35 2.24
C ILE A 34 0.94 0.86 2.66
N GLY A 35 0.46 0.86 3.91
CA GLY A 35 -0.44 1.88 4.42
C GLY A 35 -1.88 1.66 3.95
N MET A 36 -2.36 0.40 3.98
CA MET A 36 -3.70 0.03 3.48
C MET A 36 -4.86 0.78 4.16
N GLY A 37 -4.64 1.43 5.29
CA GLY A 37 -5.67 2.17 6.02
C GLY A 37 -6.88 1.32 6.39
N MET A 38 -8.06 1.68 5.88
CA MET A 38 -9.32 0.94 6.10
C MET A 38 -9.48 -0.27 5.17
N GLY A 39 -8.52 -0.51 4.29
CA GLY A 39 -8.47 -1.67 3.40
C GLY A 39 -9.45 -1.62 2.23
N ASP A 40 -9.99 -0.45 1.88
CA ASP A 40 -11.03 -0.37 0.84
C ASP A 40 -10.54 -0.92 -0.50
N CYS A 41 -9.35 -0.51 -0.95
CA CYS A 41 -8.78 -0.96 -2.21
C CYS A 41 -8.35 -2.44 -2.14
N ILE A 42 -7.56 -2.81 -1.14
CA ILE A 42 -6.99 -4.15 -1.06
C ILE A 42 -8.04 -5.25 -0.83
N ILE A 43 -9.10 -4.97 -0.07
CA ILE A 43 -10.21 -5.92 0.15
C ILE A 43 -10.98 -6.14 -1.16
N GLU A 44 -11.31 -5.07 -1.88
CA GLU A 44 -12.00 -5.18 -3.17
C GLU A 44 -11.12 -5.91 -4.19
N SER A 45 -9.82 -5.57 -4.25
CA SER A 45 -8.87 -6.26 -5.12
C SER A 45 -8.78 -7.76 -4.82
N ALA A 46 -8.68 -8.13 -3.55
CA ALA A 46 -8.64 -9.54 -3.13
C ALA A 46 -9.94 -10.28 -3.46
N SER A 47 -11.10 -9.63 -3.29
CA SER A 47 -12.39 -10.20 -3.65
C SER A 47 -12.53 -10.47 -5.15
N LEU A 48 -12.04 -9.55 -5.99
CA LEU A 48 -12.10 -9.68 -7.45
C LEU A 48 -11.09 -10.71 -8.01
N ASN A 49 -10.00 -10.98 -7.27
CA ASN A 49 -8.92 -11.86 -7.71
C ASN A 49 -8.63 -12.95 -6.67
N PRO A 50 -9.53 -13.93 -6.49
CA PRO A 50 -9.43 -14.91 -5.41
C PRO A 50 -8.23 -15.87 -5.51
N ASN A 51 -7.60 -15.95 -6.69
CA ASN A 51 -6.42 -16.78 -6.93
C ASN A 51 -5.09 -16.08 -6.60
N GLU A 52 -5.12 -14.79 -6.26
CA GLU A 52 -3.95 -14.00 -5.89
C GLU A 52 -3.89 -13.77 -4.38
N MET A 53 -2.71 -13.87 -3.79
CA MET A 53 -2.49 -13.56 -2.37
C MET A 53 -2.23 -12.07 -2.21
N TYR A 54 -2.94 -11.45 -1.28
CA TYR A 54 -2.77 -10.06 -0.90
C TYR A 54 -2.26 -9.93 0.52
N ILE A 55 -1.37 -8.95 0.76
CA ILE A 55 -0.88 -8.60 2.08
C ILE A 55 -1.02 -7.09 2.26
N GLY A 56 -1.79 -6.67 3.26
CA GLY A 56 -1.93 -5.27 3.63
C GLY A 56 -1.07 -4.92 4.83
N LEU A 57 -0.11 -4.01 4.67
CA LEU A 57 0.69 -3.49 5.79
C LEU A 57 0.05 -2.22 6.34
N GLU A 58 -0.20 -2.20 7.66
CA GLU A 58 -0.72 -1.03 8.36
C GLU A 58 -0.22 -1.01 9.82
N LYS A 59 0.15 0.18 10.31
CA LYS A 59 0.63 0.36 11.69
C LYS A 59 -0.45 0.82 12.67
N ASP A 60 -1.53 1.40 12.17
CA ASP A 60 -2.64 1.84 13.02
C ASP A 60 -3.55 0.66 13.36
N ARG A 61 -3.52 0.25 14.63
CA ARG A 61 -4.31 -0.88 15.14
C ARG A 61 -5.82 -0.69 14.94
N THR A 62 -6.32 0.55 14.91
CA THR A 62 -7.75 0.81 14.71
C THR A 62 -8.16 0.54 13.26
N CYS A 63 -7.31 0.88 12.30
CA CYS A 63 -7.48 0.51 10.90
C CYS A 63 -7.48 -1.01 10.75
N VAL A 64 -6.45 -1.68 11.27
CA VAL A 64 -6.33 -3.14 11.25
C VAL A 64 -7.56 -3.83 11.84
N GLY A 65 -8.05 -3.39 13.01
CA GLY A 65 -9.25 -3.98 13.61
C GLY A 65 -10.51 -3.83 12.74
N LYS A 66 -10.63 -2.74 11.99
CA LYS A 66 -11.74 -2.55 11.05
C LYS A 66 -11.62 -3.47 9.83
N VAL A 67 -10.40 -3.62 9.31
CA VAL A 67 -10.13 -4.55 8.21
C VAL A 67 -10.48 -5.98 8.62
N ILE A 68 -10.03 -6.44 9.81
CA ILE A 68 -10.38 -7.78 10.32
C ILE A 68 -11.89 -8.02 10.32
N ARG A 69 -12.68 -7.05 10.82
CA ARG A 69 -14.15 -7.17 10.82
C ARG A 69 -14.74 -7.31 9.42
N ARG A 70 -14.17 -6.62 8.45
CA ARG A 70 -14.59 -6.74 7.06
C ARG A 70 -14.23 -8.11 6.49
N LEU A 71 -13.01 -8.60 6.71
CA LEU A 71 -12.59 -9.92 6.26
C LEU A 71 -13.52 -11.02 6.80
N GLN A 72 -13.90 -10.94 8.08
CA GLN A 72 -14.87 -11.85 8.68
C GLN A 72 -16.25 -11.79 8.03
N SER A 73 -16.75 -10.57 7.74
CA SER A 73 -18.09 -10.39 7.17
C SER A 73 -18.17 -10.67 5.67
N GLU A 74 -17.09 -10.46 4.94
CA GLU A 74 -17.01 -10.58 3.48
C GLU A 74 -16.41 -11.93 3.03
N ASN A 75 -15.97 -12.78 3.99
CA ASN A 75 -15.37 -14.10 3.74
C ASN A 75 -14.17 -14.05 2.77
N ILE A 76 -13.26 -13.11 2.99
CA ILE A 76 -12.04 -12.93 2.19
C ILE A 76 -10.90 -13.75 2.80
N GLU A 77 -10.45 -14.80 2.13
CA GLU A 77 -9.43 -15.73 2.63
C GLU A 77 -8.02 -15.44 2.11
N ASN A 78 -7.93 -14.83 0.93
CA ASN A 78 -6.70 -14.53 0.21
C ASN A 78 -6.08 -13.17 0.58
N LEU A 79 -6.47 -12.58 1.71
CA LEU A 79 -5.89 -11.34 2.25
C LEU A 79 -5.40 -11.56 3.68
N LYS A 80 -4.13 -11.24 3.91
CA LYS A 80 -3.51 -11.22 5.26
C LYS A 80 -3.05 -9.81 5.60
N ILE A 81 -2.92 -9.55 6.90
CA ILE A 81 -2.56 -8.24 7.45
C ILE A 81 -1.20 -8.32 8.13
N LEU A 82 -0.30 -7.44 7.76
CA LEU A 82 0.98 -7.24 8.42
C LEU A 82 0.87 -5.99 9.32
N LEU A 83 0.67 -6.20 10.62
CA LEU A 83 0.57 -5.12 11.61
C LEU A 83 1.97 -4.61 11.97
N ALA A 84 2.51 -3.71 11.16
CA ALA A 84 3.88 -3.21 11.30
C ALA A 84 4.03 -1.79 10.76
N ASP A 85 5.14 -1.14 11.10
CA ASP A 85 5.60 0.06 10.42
C ASP A 85 6.41 -0.33 9.16
N ALA A 86 6.27 0.42 8.08
CA ALA A 86 6.97 0.17 6.82
C ALA A 86 8.50 0.20 6.96
N THR A 87 9.05 0.81 8.01
CA THR A 87 10.48 0.77 8.32
C THR A 87 11.01 -0.63 8.62
N ASN A 88 10.12 -1.57 8.98
CA ASN A 88 10.45 -2.95 9.33
C ASN A 88 10.39 -3.93 8.13
N LEU A 89 10.09 -3.44 6.92
CA LEU A 89 9.95 -4.30 5.72
C LEU A 89 11.15 -5.21 5.47
N ASN A 90 12.37 -4.73 5.74
CA ASN A 90 13.58 -5.52 5.55
C ASN A 90 13.65 -6.76 6.44
N GLU A 91 12.99 -6.73 7.60
CA GLU A 91 12.98 -7.83 8.56
C GLU A 91 11.79 -8.79 8.31
N LEU A 92 10.72 -8.27 7.71
CA LEU A 92 9.43 -8.95 7.61
C LEU A 92 9.20 -9.59 6.26
N VAL A 93 9.73 -9.02 5.17
CA VAL A 93 9.47 -9.47 3.80
C VAL A 93 10.77 -9.98 3.17
N LYS A 94 10.72 -11.19 2.63
CA LYS A 94 11.85 -11.82 1.93
C LYS A 94 12.13 -11.13 0.59
N ASP A 95 13.35 -11.30 0.11
CA ASP A 95 13.80 -10.79 -1.18
C ASP A 95 13.03 -11.45 -2.33
N ASN A 96 12.66 -10.68 -3.35
CA ASN A 96 12.06 -11.15 -4.59
C ASN A 96 10.78 -11.99 -4.39
N THR A 97 9.90 -11.59 -3.47
CA THR A 97 8.63 -12.28 -3.20
C THR A 97 7.40 -11.48 -3.60
N VAL A 98 7.51 -10.16 -3.76
CA VAL A 98 6.40 -9.28 -4.09
C VAL A 98 6.26 -9.14 -5.60
N ASN A 99 5.07 -9.43 -6.15
CA ASN A 99 4.77 -9.24 -7.57
C ASN A 99 4.42 -7.79 -7.88
N HIS A 100 3.59 -7.19 -7.03
CA HIS A 100 3.11 -5.82 -7.19
C HIS A 100 3.04 -5.14 -5.82
N LEU A 101 3.54 -3.92 -5.74
CA LEU A 101 3.50 -3.09 -4.54
C LEU A 101 2.64 -1.86 -4.80
N TYR A 102 1.70 -1.58 -3.90
CA TYR A 102 0.82 -0.43 -3.95
C TYR A 102 1.14 0.59 -2.86
N LEU A 103 1.22 1.86 -3.25
CA LEU A 103 1.33 3.03 -2.38
C LEU A 103 0.18 3.98 -2.72
N HIS A 104 -0.91 3.94 -1.95
CA HIS A 104 -2.07 4.76 -2.19
C HIS A 104 -2.18 5.86 -1.12
N PHE A 105 -2.16 7.14 -1.55
CA PHE A 105 -2.43 8.33 -0.71
C PHE A 105 -1.64 8.36 0.60
N SER A 106 -0.35 7.99 0.53
CA SER A 106 0.56 8.06 1.67
C SER A 106 0.79 9.50 2.14
N ASP A 107 1.15 9.66 3.43
CA ASP A 107 1.40 10.97 4.04
C ASP A 107 2.46 11.78 3.26
N PRO A 108 2.18 13.03 2.84
CA PRO A 108 3.07 13.83 1.99
C PRO A 108 4.26 14.44 2.74
N TRP A 109 4.22 14.51 4.07
CA TRP A 109 5.29 15.07 4.90
C TRP A 109 5.87 16.37 4.32
N PRO A 110 5.14 17.50 4.31
CA PRO A 110 5.51 18.70 3.54
C PRO A 110 6.77 19.41 4.03
N LYS A 111 7.18 19.21 5.30
CA LYS A 111 8.38 19.85 5.85
C LYS A 111 9.62 19.11 5.39
N LYS A 112 10.62 19.80 4.80
CA LYS A 112 11.86 19.22 4.24
C LYS A 112 12.55 18.22 5.17
N HIS A 113 12.68 18.54 6.47
CA HIS A 113 13.30 17.64 7.44
C HIS A 113 12.49 16.35 7.74
N HIS A 114 11.25 16.25 7.23
CA HIS A 114 10.42 15.06 7.31
C HIS A 114 10.36 14.24 6.01
N HIS A 115 10.94 14.71 4.90
CA HIS A 115 10.86 14.02 3.60
C HIS A 115 11.32 12.57 3.67
N LYS A 116 12.32 12.26 4.53
CA LYS A 116 12.78 10.89 4.77
C LYS A 116 11.70 9.93 5.34
N ARG A 117 10.54 10.44 5.75
CA ARG A 117 9.38 9.63 6.22
C ARG A 117 8.41 9.28 5.09
N ARG A 118 8.57 9.87 3.92
CA ARG A 118 7.73 9.59 2.75
C ARG A 118 7.98 8.17 2.28
N LEU A 119 6.94 7.44 1.97
CA LEU A 119 7.06 6.05 1.48
C LEU A 119 7.72 5.95 0.10
N THR A 120 7.88 7.05 -0.61
CA THR A 120 8.63 7.12 -1.88
C THR A 120 10.06 7.66 -1.73
N TYR A 121 10.53 7.94 -0.49
CA TYR A 121 11.89 8.42 -0.27
C TYR A 121 12.94 7.37 -0.69
N PRO A 122 14.14 7.74 -1.16
CA PRO A 122 15.14 6.81 -1.71
C PRO A 122 15.43 5.57 -0.84
N SER A 123 15.45 5.72 0.50
CA SER A 123 15.66 4.57 1.39
C SER A 123 14.51 3.54 1.32
N TYR A 124 13.28 3.96 1.08
CA TYR A 124 12.15 3.06 0.89
C TYR A 124 12.18 2.44 -0.51
N LEU A 125 12.47 3.22 -1.55
CA LEU A 125 12.61 2.68 -2.92
C LEU A 125 13.64 1.54 -2.94
N LYS A 126 14.78 1.72 -2.25
CA LYS A 126 15.80 0.68 -2.11
C LYS A 126 15.29 -0.59 -1.39
N MET A 127 14.43 -0.45 -0.39
CA MET A 127 13.77 -1.61 0.23
C MET A 127 12.81 -2.29 -0.74
N TYR A 128 12.07 -1.52 -1.54
CA TYR A 128 11.14 -2.08 -2.53
C TYR A 128 11.87 -2.80 -3.67
N GLU A 129 13.00 -2.27 -4.13
CA GLU A 129 13.88 -2.97 -5.08
C GLU A 129 14.30 -4.37 -4.57
N ARG A 130 14.54 -4.51 -3.27
CA ARG A 130 14.91 -5.78 -2.66
C ARG A 130 13.75 -6.79 -2.65
N ILE A 131 12.56 -6.36 -2.21
CA ILE A 131 11.42 -7.27 -1.99
C ILE A 131 10.64 -7.57 -3.27
N LEU A 132 10.61 -6.66 -4.24
CA LEU A 132 9.97 -6.87 -5.53
C LEU A 132 10.74 -7.93 -6.34
N LYS A 133 10.01 -8.75 -7.06
CA LYS A 133 10.56 -9.66 -8.07
C LYS A 133 11.20 -8.90 -9.22
N SER A 134 12.01 -9.60 -10.02
CA SER A 134 12.39 -9.10 -11.34
C SER A 134 11.14 -8.80 -12.15
N ASP A 135 11.10 -7.65 -12.81
CA ASP A 135 9.90 -7.11 -13.48
C ASP A 135 8.70 -6.83 -12.58
N GLY A 136 8.86 -6.92 -11.26
CA GLY A 136 7.82 -6.57 -10.28
C GLY A 136 7.41 -5.11 -10.39
N LEU A 137 6.13 -4.83 -10.13
CA LEU A 137 5.53 -3.53 -10.34
C LEU A 137 5.37 -2.75 -9.02
N LEU A 138 5.46 -1.42 -9.11
CA LEU A 138 5.09 -0.49 -8.04
C LEU A 138 4.11 0.53 -8.58
N THR A 139 2.91 0.57 -8.02
CA THR A 139 1.91 1.61 -8.30
C THR A 139 1.92 2.65 -7.19
N PHE A 140 2.01 3.91 -7.56
CA PHE A 140 1.92 5.04 -6.65
C PHE A 140 0.82 6.01 -7.08
N LYS A 141 -0.11 6.33 -6.16
CA LYS A 141 -1.19 7.31 -6.36
C LYS A 141 -1.16 8.36 -5.26
N THR A 142 -1.31 9.63 -5.64
CA THR A 142 -1.40 10.75 -4.70
C THR A 142 -2.12 11.96 -5.31
N ASP A 143 -2.89 12.68 -4.51
CA ASP A 143 -3.42 14.00 -4.82
C ASP A 143 -2.39 15.12 -4.60
N ASN A 144 -1.30 14.83 -3.88
CA ASN A 144 -0.29 15.82 -3.53
C ASN A 144 0.77 15.98 -4.63
N VAL A 145 0.73 17.12 -5.33
CA VAL A 145 1.61 17.44 -6.46
C VAL A 145 3.08 17.52 -6.05
N ASP A 146 3.39 18.07 -4.87
CA ASP A 146 4.78 18.22 -4.40
C ASP A 146 5.39 16.85 -4.09
N LEU A 147 4.63 15.98 -3.40
CA LEU A 147 5.06 14.59 -3.15
C LEU A 147 5.30 13.85 -4.47
N PHE A 148 4.40 14.02 -5.45
CA PHE A 148 4.54 13.38 -6.74
C PHE A 148 5.79 13.85 -7.50
N ASN A 149 6.03 15.15 -7.55
CA ASN A 149 7.21 15.71 -8.23
C ASN A 149 8.51 15.29 -7.55
N ASP A 150 8.57 15.34 -6.20
CA ASP A 150 9.72 14.85 -5.46
C ASP A 150 9.95 13.34 -5.68
N THR A 151 8.88 12.56 -5.80
CA THR A 151 8.98 11.12 -6.13
C THR A 151 9.62 10.90 -7.50
N LEU A 152 9.26 11.68 -8.51
CA LEU A 152 9.90 11.59 -9.83
C LEU A 152 11.40 11.90 -9.77
N GLU A 153 11.85 12.82 -8.89
CA GLU A 153 13.26 13.05 -8.68
C GLU A 153 13.95 11.86 -7.96
N TYR A 154 13.32 11.28 -6.95
CA TYR A 154 13.87 10.14 -6.22
C TYR A 154 14.05 8.89 -7.09
N ILE A 155 13.15 8.67 -8.06
CA ILE A 155 13.21 7.51 -8.97
C ILE A 155 14.42 7.56 -9.89
N LYS A 156 14.92 8.75 -10.26
CA LYS A 156 16.09 8.89 -11.14
C LYS A 156 17.36 8.22 -10.60
N GLU A 157 17.44 8.03 -9.29
CA GLU A 157 18.56 7.39 -8.59
C GLU A 157 18.24 5.94 -8.15
N SER A 158 17.19 5.34 -8.68
CA SER A 158 16.71 4.00 -8.34
C SER A 158 16.78 3.04 -9.53
N ASN A 159 16.58 1.74 -9.29
CA ASN A 159 16.48 0.71 -10.32
C ASN A 159 15.05 0.53 -10.82
N PHE A 160 14.25 1.60 -10.82
CA PHE A 160 12.90 1.59 -11.35
C PHE A 160 12.82 2.28 -12.72
N GLU A 161 12.11 1.64 -13.64
CA GLU A 161 11.70 2.20 -14.92
C GLU A 161 10.27 2.74 -14.82
N VAL A 162 10.01 3.93 -15.37
CA VAL A 162 8.66 4.47 -15.48
C VAL A 162 7.94 3.80 -16.64
N VAL A 163 6.91 3.00 -16.33
CA VAL A 163 6.05 2.32 -17.32
C VAL A 163 4.90 3.24 -17.74
N GLU A 164 4.25 3.89 -16.79
CA GLU A 164 3.15 4.82 -17.03
C GLU A 164 3.20 5.98 -16.04
N LEU A 165 2.91 7.17 -16.53
CA LEU A 165 2.78 8.39 -15.76
C LEU A 165 1.52 9.15 -16.19
N ASP A 166 0.65 9.46 -15.24
CA ASP A 166 -0.55 10.25 -15.50
C ASP A 166 -0.74 11.28 -14.37
N ARG A 167 -1.09 12.51 -14.74
CA ARG A 167 -1.38 13.58 -13.77
C ARG A 167 -2.88 13.77 -13.53
N ASP A 168 -3.69 12.93 -14.15
CA ASP A 168 -5.14 12.93 -14.00
C ASP A 168 -5.72 11.53 -14.22
N TYR A 169 -5.45 10.65 -13.27
CA TYR A 169 -5.80 9.23 -13.28
C TYR A 169 -7.24 8.93 -13.73
N HIS A 170 -8.18 9.83 -13.46
CA HIS A 170 -9.60 9.62 -13.79
C HIS A 170 -9.96 9.91 -15.25
N LYS A 171 -9.07 10.51 -16.04
CA LYS A 171 -9.32 10.73 -17.47
C LYS A 171 -9.34 9.44 -18.29
N VAL A 172 -8.62 8.42 -17.84
CA VAL A 172 -8.57 7.11 -18.48
C VAL A 172 -9.35 6.11 -17.65
N LYS A 173 -10.28 5.37 -18.29
CA LYS A 173 -10.99 4.29 -17.59
C LYS A 173 -10.01 3.13 -17.32
N ARG A 174 -9.85 2.80 -16.05
CA ARG A 174 -9.05 1.65 -15.58
C ARG A 174 -9.95 0.68 -14.84
N GLU A 175 -9.61 -0.60 -14.87
CA GLU A 175 -10.37 -1.68 -14.21
C GLU A 175 -9.93 -1.93 -12.76
N GLU A 176 -9.02 -1.10 -12.23
CA GLU A 176 -8.57 -1.21 -10.84
C GLU A 176 -9.64 -0.71 -9.86
N PRO A 177 -9.82 -1.37 -8.70
CA PRO A 177 -10.69 -0.88 -7.65
C PRO A 177 -10.28 0.51 -7.17
N LEU A 178 -11.26 1.36 -6.91
CA LEU A 178 -11.03 2.71 -6.42
C LEU A 178 -10.96 2.71 -4.89
N THR A 179 -9.98 3.41 -4.33
CA THR A 179 -9.96 3.70 -2.88
C THR A 179 -11.13 4.61 -2.49
N ALA A 180 -11.49 4.63 -1.21
CA ALA A 180 -12.48 5.59 -0.70
C ALA A 180 -12.06 7.07 -0.94
N TYR A 181 -10.74 7.32 -0.97
CA TYR A 181 -10.20 8.64 -1.30
C TYR A 181 -10.41 8.98 -2.78
N GLU A 182 -10.20 8.04 -3.70
CA GLU A 182 -10.40 8.24 -5.14
C GLU A 182 -11.84 8.57 -5.45
N ASN A 183 -12.79 7.84 -4.88
CA ASN A 183 -14.22 8.12 -5.04
C ASN A 183 -14.58 9.55 -4.58
N LYS A 184 -14.09 9.93 -3.39
CA LYS A 184 -14.30 11.26 -2.84
C LYS A 184 -13.66 12.36 -3.71
N PHE A 185 -12.46 12.15 -4.20
CA PHE A 185 -11.73 13.14 -5.01
C PHE A 185 -12.33 13.29 -6.40
N LYS A 186 -12.79 12.20 -7.00
CA LYS A 186 -13.53 12.22 -8.26
C LYS A 186 -14.74 13.14 -8.18
N ASP A 187 -15.53 13.03 -7.12
CA ASP A 187 -16.72 13.87 -6.89
C ASP A 187 -16.37 15.35 -6.66
N GLN A 188 -15.16 15.63 -6.17
CA GLN A 188 -14.66 17.00 -5.91
C GLN A 188 -13.85 17.58 -7.07
N GLY A 189 -13.66 16.85 -8.17
CA GLY A 189 -12.83 17.29 -9.31
C GLY A 189 -11.34 17.44 -8.96
N ILE A 190 -10.85 16.72 -7.96
CA ILE A 190 -9.43 16.71 -7.56
C ILE A 190 -8.69 15.73 -8.44
N HIS A 191 -7.62 16.20 -9.09
CA HIS A 191 -6.76 15.34 -9.92
C HIS A 191 -5.91 14.41 -9.06
N ILE A 192 -5.81 13.15 -9.47
CA ILE A 192 -4.95 12.16 -8.85
C ILE A 192 -3.76 11.90 -9.78
N ASN A 193 -2.57 12.10 -9.24
CA ASN A 193 -1.33 11.74 -9.93
C ASN A 193 -1.09 10.23 -9.76
N TYR A 194 -0.76 9.59 -10.85
CA TYR A 194 -0.54 8.15 -10.97
C TYR A 194 0.84 7.87 -11.57
N LEU A 195 1.50 6.86 -11.04
CA LEU A 195 2.78 6.39 -11.51
C LEU A 195 2.83 4.87 -11.40
N LEU A 196 3.15 4.21 -12.50
CA LEU A 196 3.46 2.79 -12.56
C LEU A 196 4.94 2.62 -12.88
N LEU A 197 5.63 1.94 -12.00
CA LEU A 197 7.05 1.63 -12.10
C LEU A 197 7.26 0.13 -12.25
N ARG A 198 8.33 -0.26 -12.95
CA ARG A 198 8.82 -1.63 -13.05
C ARG A 198 10.23 -1.70 -12.48
N LYS A 199 10.50 -2.70 -11.66
CA LYS A 199 11.87 -3.03 -11.22
C LYS A 199 12.67 -3.58 -12.39
N GLN A 200 13.87 -3.01 -12.62
CA GLN A 200 14.87 -3.51 -13.57
C GLN A 200 15.78 -4.58 -12.95
#